data_5c867141637a26ce330d83f659d6c9f1
#
_entry.id   5c867141637a26ce330d83f659d6c9f1
#
_cell.length_a   1.000
_cell.length_b   1.000
_cell.length_c   1.000
_cell.angle_alpha   90.00
_cell.angle_beta   90.00
_cell.angle_gamma   90.00
#
_symmetry.space_group_name_H-M   'P 1'
#
loop_
_entity.id
_entity.type
_entity.pdbx_description
1 polymer ?
#
loop_
_entity_poly.entity_id
_entity_poly.type
_entity_poly.pdbx_seq_one_letter_code
_entity_poly.pdbx_strand_id
1 'polypeptide(L)'
;MALPPRMVRFRQFLLGVTALAHGPFAITVAQVARQALGVSGGTAAAIATIATGASLGLYWRRMDEVLDDRPLTTAHRQLLSLPYFVHWFACFVGTVLTILALLTQAILSIFRNIPAVLSLEAIRNIHLVALVIGVWGVYPGRLRFSVREREVILKGLPKAFDGYRIAQLSDIHIGGLTPKSQGLRWTRAAIEAGADLVVVTGDSVTNGTLFHQDIAEVLEPLARSKPRDGVVYSMGNHDYFNDGQPLRDLLTEAGIAVLRNTGRTISRGNAEIYLAAIDDVYTGKADLDATFAGRPSGSDGPLFTVFLAHDPKLWDGGRKRNANLTLSGHTHGGQIAFPFFARTLSLSAIAHRHHLGFYRDRLENGGEGVLYVHPGLGTTGPPVRIGVPAEVTILVLRCAD
;
A
#
# COMPACT_ATOMS: atom_id res chain seq x y z
N MET A 1 12.24 6.22 -22.57
CA MET A 1 11.36 7.41 -22.69
C MET A 1 11.82 8.48 -21.70
N ALA A 2 11.89 9.75 -22.06
CA ALA A 2 12.25 10.80 -21.10
C ALA A 2 11.11 11.02 -20.09
N LEU A 3 11.45 11.16 -18.82
CA LEU A 3 10.46 11.40 -17.76
C LEU A 3 9.74 12.74 -17.98
N PRO A 4 8.45 12.85 -17.69
CA PRO A 4 7.73 14.10 -17.72
C PRO A 4 8.40 15.17 -16.83
N PRO A 5 8.40 16.47 -17.20
CA PRO A 5 9.07 17.52 -16.43
C PRO A 5 8.64 17.64 -14.97
N ARG A 6 7.38 17.28 -14.64
CA ARG A 6 6.88 17.23 -13.25
C ARG A 6 7.56 16.12 -12.45
N MET A 7 7.77 14.95 -13.04
CA MET A 7 8.48 13.83 -12.41
C MET A 7 9.96 14.16 -12.17
N VAL A 8 10.61 14.82 -13.12
CA VAL A 8 12.01 15.26 -12.96
C VAL A 8 12.13 16.23 -11.78
N ARG A 9 11.26 17.25 -11.70
CA ARG A 9 11.24 18.20 -10.57
C ARG A 9 10.95 17.51 -9.23
N PHE A 10 10.02 16.60 -9.20
CA PHE A 10 9.72 15.81 -7.98
C PHE A 10 10.94 15.00 -7.52
N ARG A 11 11.63 14.32 -8.45
CA ARG A 11 12.86 13.57 -8.14
C ARG A 11 13.98 14.47 -7.65
N GLN A 12 14.15 15.65 -8.22
CA GLN A 12 15.15 16.64 -7.77
C GLN A 12 14.82 17.16 -6.37
N PHE A 13 13.56 17.47 -6.10
CA PHE A 13 13.10 17.84 -4.76
C PHE A 13 13.40 16.74 -3.75
N LEU A 14 13.04 15.49 -4.08
CA LEU A 14 13.28 14.35 -3.21
C LEU A 14 14.77 14.09 -2.99
N LEU A 15 15.63 14.33 -3.99
CA LEU A 15 17.09 14.28 -3.82
C LEU A 15 17.58 15.34 -2.81
N GLY A 16 17.09 16.58 -2.90
CA GLY A 16 17.42 17.64 -1.95
C GLY A 16 17.03 17.27 -0.51
N VAL A 17 15.81 16.76 -0.32
CA VAL A 17 15.35 16.27 1.00
C VAL A 17 16.19 15.07 1.46
N THR A 18 16.54 14.15 0.56
CA THR A 18 17.44 13.03 0.86
C THR A 18 18.81 13.51 1.30
N ALA A 19 19.39 14.49 0.63
CA ALA A 19 20.70 15.06 1.01
C ALA A 19 20.67 15.65 2.43
N LEU A 20 19.64 16.41 2.77
CA LEU A 20 19.45 16.94 4.12
C LEU A 20 19.28 15.81 5.16
N ALA A 21 18.57 14.75 4.81
CA ALA A 21 18.35 13.62 5.69
C ALA A 21 19.63 12.81 5.98
N HIS A 22 20.72 13.00 5.23
CA HIS A 22 22.00 12.31 5.47
C HIS A 22 22.84 12.90 6.62
N GLY A 23 22.41 13.98 7.27
CA GLY A 23 23.14 14.60 8.39
C GLY A 23 23.53 13.62 9.50
N PRO A 24 22.57 12.89 10.15
CA PRO A 24 22.88 11.91 11.18
C PRO A 24 23.77 10.76 10.69
N PHE A 25 23.62 10.33 9.43
CA PHE A 25 24.51 9.34 8.81
C PHE A 25 25.94 9.85 8.72
N ALA A 26 26.17 11.07 8.20
CA ALA A 26 27.50 11.66 8.08
C ALA A 26 28.18 11.77 9.45
N ILE A 27 27.47 12.20 10.49
CA ILE A 27 27.95 12.26 11.87
C ILE A 27 28.32 10.85 12.36
N THR A 28 27.48 9.85 12.09
CA THR A 28 27.74 8.47 12.49
C THR A 28 29.00 7.92 11.85
N VAL A 29 29.17 8.10 10.54
CA VAL A 29 30.36 7.67 9.79
C VAL A 29 31.62 8.34 10.34
N ALA A 30 31.58 9.66 10.57
CA ALA A 30 32.73 10.40 11.10
C ALA A 30 33.13 9.90 12.49
N GLN A 31 32.18 9.65 13.36
CA GLN A 31 32.46 9.14 14.71
C GLN A 31 33.00 7.71 14.71
N VAL A 32 32.39 6.82 13.92
CA VAL A 32 32.88 5.44 13.77
C VAL A 32 34.31 5.43 13.21
N ALA A 33 34.59 6.26 12.19
CA ALA A 33 35.95 6.37 11.62
C ALA A 33 36.97 6.83 12.69
N ARG A 34 36.64 7.82 13.51
CA ARG A 34 37.52 8.27 14.61
C ARG A 34 37.76 7.19 15.65
N GLN A 35 36.71 6.49 16.08
CA GLN A 35 36.79 5.52 17.17
C GLN A 35 37.43 4.19 16.71
N ALA A 36 37.05 3.69 15.53
CA ALA A 36 37.51 2.39 15.05
C ALA A 36 38.86 2.45 14.35
N LEU A 37 39.18 3.55 13.63
CA LEU A 37 40.40 3.69 12.83
C LEU A 37 41.42 4.64 13.48
N GLY A 38 41.09 5.33 14.58
CA GLY A 38 41.96 6.27 15.24
C GLY A 38 42.37 7.51 14.44
N VAL A 39 41.61 7.85 13.37
CA VAL A 39 41.96 8.92 12.46
C VAL A 39 41.64 10.30 13.01
N SER A 40 42.30 11.33 12.45
CA SER A 40 42.03 12.72 12.82
C SER A 40 40.61 13.15 12.51
N GLY A 41 40.13 14.24 13.16
CA GLY A 41 38.80 14.79 12.87
C GLY A 41 38.60 15.20 11.41
N GLY A 42 39.63 15.77 10.78
CA GLY A 42 39.60 16.13 9.35
C GLY A 42 39.50 14.91 8.44
N THR A 43 40.28 13.88 8.70
CA THR A 43 40.21 12.61 7.95
C THR A 43 38.83 11.94 8.12
N ALA A 44 38.28 11.91 9.32
CA ALA A 44 36.95 11.37 9.59
C ALA A 44 35.84 12.14 8.84
N ALA A 45 35.93 13.48 8.80
CA ALA A 45 35.01 14.32 8.04
C ALA A 45 35.11 14.03 6.54
N ALA A 46 36.32 13.87 5.99
CA ALA A 46 36.52 13.51 4.59
C ALA A 46 35.90 12.13 4.26
N ILE A 47 36.10 11.11 5.14
CA ILE A 47 35.47 9.79 4.97
C ILE A 47 33.94 9.91 4.96
N ALA A 48 33.37 10.68 5.88
CA ALA A 48 31.92 10.90 5.97
C ALA A 48 31.37 11.59 4.72
N THR A 49 32.10 12.60 4.20
CA THR A 49 31.74 13.30 2.98
C THR A 49 31.73 12.36 1.76
N ILE A 50 32.76 11.53 1.62
CA ILE A 50 32.86 10.55 0.53
C ILE A 50 31.72 9.53 0.63
N ALA A 51 31.47 8.97 1.82
CA ALA A 51 30.41 8.00 2.05
C ALA A 51 29.01 8.59 1.73
N THR A 52 28.76 9.82 2.17
CA THR A 52 27.51 10.53 1.86
C THR A 52 27.39 10.81 0.36
N GLY A 53 28.44 11.28 -0.28
CA GLY A 53 28.47 11.51 -1.74
C GLY A 53 28.22 10.23 -2.54
N ALA A 54 28.82 9.11 -2.14
CA ALA A 54 28.60 7.81 -2.76
C ALA A 54 27.13 7.35 -2.61
N SER A 55 26.53 7.50 -1.42
CA SER A 55 25.13 7.17 -1.18
C SER A 55 24.20 8.02 -2.07
N LEU A 56 24.44 9.33 -2.12
CA LEU A 56 23.64 10.25 -2.96
C LEU A 56 23.87 9.98 -4.47
N GLY A 57 25.07 9.57 -4.88
CA GLY A 57 25.37 9.16 -6.25
C GLY A 57 24.58 7.90 -6.68
N LEU A 58 24.28 7.01 -5.75
CA LEU A 58 23.44 5.83 -6.01
C LEU A 58 21.94 6.16 -6.07
N TYR A 59 21.51 7.30 -5.53
CA TYR A 59 20.10 7.67 -5.40
C TYR A 59 19.29 7.50 -6.69
N TRP A 60 19.79 8.04 -7.82
CA TRP A 60 19.06 7.95 -9.09
C TRP A 60 18.86 6.52 -9.55
N ARG A 61 19.89 5.69 -9.47
CA ARG A 61 19.81 4.29 -9.86
C ARG A 61 18.80 3.50 -9.01
N ARG A 62 18.76 3.78 -7.69
CA ARG A 62 17.84 3.09 -6.77
C ARG A 62 16.41 3.59 -6.91
N MET A 63 16.21 4.89 -7.16
CA MET A 63 14.88 5.42 -7.46
C MET A 63 14.33 4.93 -8.80
N ASP A 64 15.18 4.70 -9.79
CA ASP A 64 14.76 4.06 -11.04
C ASP A 64 14.20 2.64 -10.81
N GLU A 65 14.75 1.89 -9.87
CA GLU A 65 14.23 0.55 -9.53
C GLU A 65 12.82 0.58 -8.92
N VAL A 66 12.46 1.70 -8.28
CA VAL A 66 11.12 1.91 -7.72
C VAL A 66 10.16 2.47 -8.76
N LEU A 67 10.62 3.41 -9.60
CA LEU A 67 9.76 4.16 -10.51
C LEU A 67 9.60 3.49 -11.88
N ASP A 68 10.65 2.86 -12.39
CA ASP A 68 10.63 2.19 -13.71
C ASP A 68 10.29 0.69 -13.60
N ASP A 69 10.28 0.17 -12.38
CA ASP A 69 9.92 -1.21 -12.03
C ASP A 69 10.66 -2.25 -12.91
N ARG A 70 11.97 -2.15 -12.96
CA ARG A 70 12.82 -3.03 -13.79
C ARG A 70 12.94 -4.42 -13.17
N PRO A 71 13.03 -5.47 -13.98
CA PRO A 71 13.34 -6.79 -13.49
C PRO A 71 14.68 -6.81 -12.74
N LEU A 72 14.66 -7.32 -11.53
CA LEU A 72 15.87 -7.44 -10.69
C LEU A 72 16.18 -8.90 -10.40
N THR A 73 17.44 -9.28 -10.56
CA THR A 73 17.89 -10.60 -10.05
C THR A 73 17.73 -10.64 -8.54
N THR A 74 17.56 -11.83 -7.99
CA THR A 74 17.47 -12.01 -6.53
C THR A 74 18.72 -11.48 -5.83
N ALA A 75 19.91 -11.72 -6.38
CA ALA A 75 21.17 -11.21 -5.83
C ALA A 75 21.20 -9.69 -5.83
N HIS A 76 20.85 -9.03 -6.95
CA HIS A 76 20.81 -7.57 -7.03
C HIS A 76 19.83 -6.97 -6.01
N ARG A 77 18.62 -7.51 -5.95
CA ARG A 77 17.60 -7.06 -4.99
C ARG A 77 18.06 -7.20 -3.54
N GLN A 78 18.61 -8.38 -3.15
CA GLN A 78 18.97 -8.66 -1.76
C GLN A 78 20.26 -7.98 -1.31
N LEU A 79 21.26 -7.84 -2.21
CA LEU A 79 22.59 -7.36 -1.84
C LEU A 79 22.79 -5.87 -2.14
N LEU A 80 21.99 -5.29 -3.01
CA LEU A 80 22.17 -3.89 -3.42
C LEU A 80 20.94 -3.03 -3.13
N SER A 81 19.74 -3.40 -3.65
CA SER A 81 18.57 -2.54 -3.57
C SER A 81 18.04 -2.46 -2.14
N LEU A 82 17.75 -3.59 -1.50
CA LEU A 82 17.17 -3.59 -0.15
C LEU A 82 18.10 -2.99 0.91
N PRO A 83 19.42 -3.29 0.95
CA PRO A 83 20.34 -2.62 1.88
C PRO A 83 20.39 -1.10 1.67
N TYR A 84 20.36 -0.64 0.41
CA TYR A 84 20.27 0.79 0.12
C TYR A 84 19.01 1.41 0.71
N PHE A 85 17.85 0.78 0.56
CA PHE A 85 16.59 1.30 1.11
C PHE A 85 16.54 1.25 2.65
N VAL A 86 17.21 0.28 3.28
CA VAL A 86 17.43 0.30 4.75
C VAL A 86 18.18 1.56 5.15
N HIS A 87 19.32 1.81 4.50
CA HIS A 87 20.14 3.01 4.75
C HIS A 87 19.35 4.29 4.45
N TRP A 88 18.75 4.40 3.28
CA TRP A 88 17.97 5.57 2.86
C TRP A 88 16.84 5.89 3.86
N PHE A 89 16.08 4.88 4.25
CA PHE A 89 15.01 5.02 5.24
C PHE A 89 15.55 5.42 6.62
N ALA A 90 16.66 4.84 7.05
CA ALA A 90 17.31 5.19 8.30
C ALA A 90 17.78 6.65 8.34
N CYS A 91 18.24 7.20 7.21
CA CYS A 91 18.59 8.62 7.11
C CYS A 91 17.36 9.51 7.39
N PHE A 92 16.20 9.21 6.82
CA PHE A 92 14.97 9.95 7.08
C PHE A 92 14.48 9.81 8.52
N VAL A 93 14.34 8.60 9.02
CA VAL A 93 13.88 8.34 10.39
C VAL A 93 14.87 8.91 11.40
N GLY A 94 16.17 8.71 11.19
CA GLY A 94 17.21 9.26 12.05
C GLY A 94 17.16 10.78 12.12
N THR A 95 16.91 11.46 10.99
CA THR A 95 16.75 12.91 10.95
C THR A 95 15.50 13.37 11.71
N VAL A 96 14.35 12.71 11.47
CA VAL A 96 13.10 13.04 12.20
C VAL A 96 13.29 12.84 13.71
N LEU A 97 13.85 11.71 14.14
CA LEU A 97 14.10 11.43 15.55
C LEU A 97 15.11 12.41 16.15
N THR A 98 16.13 12.82 15.39
CA THR A 98 17.11 13.83 15.83
C THR A 98 16.45 15.19 16.03
N ILE A 99 15.58 15.61 15.10
CA ILE A 99 14.81 16.86 15.24
C ILE A 99 13.91 16.81 16.48
N LEU A 100 13.17 15.71 16.66
CA LEU A 100 12.30 15.54 17.83
C LEU A 100 13.10 15.57 19.14
N ALA A 101 14.25 14.93 19.17
CA ALA A 101 15.13 14.95 20.33
C ALA A 101 15.67 16.37 20.62
N LEU A 102 16.07 17.11 19.60
CA LEU A 102 16.50 18.52 19.73
C LEU A 102 15.37 19.41 20.24
N LEU A 103 14.16 19.27 19.72
CA LEU A 103 12.99 20.02 20.20
C LEU A 103 12.69 19.68 21.67
N THR A 104 12.72 18.40 22.04
CA THR A 104 12.53 17.95 23.41
C THR A 104 13.61 18.55 24.32
N GLN A 105 14.88 18.50 23.91
CA GLN A 105 15.99 19.09 24.65
C GLN A 105 15.83 20.61 24.82
N ALA A 106 15.42 21.31 23.76
CA ALA A 106 15.17 22.75 23.82
C ALA A 106 14.04 23.08 24.82
N ILE A 107 12.96 22.33 24.83
CA ILE A 107 11.87 22.49 25.81
C ILE A 107 12.39 22.25 27.22
N LEU A 108 13.13 21.16 27.45
CA LEU A 108 13.65 20.81 28.76
C LEU A 108 14.68 21.85 29.27
N SER A 109 15.44 22.48 28.38
CA SER A 109 16.39 23.52 28.71
C SER A 109 15.74 24.74 29.39
N ILE A 110 14.49 25.04 29.04
CA ILE A 110 13.73 26.14 29.64
C ILE A 110 13.43 25.86 31.12
N PHE A 111 13.19 24.60 31.46
CA PHE A 111 12.75 24.22 32.83
C PHE A 111 13.88 23.69 33.72
N ARG A 112 14.98 23.18 33.16
CA ARG A 112 16.00 22.41 33.90
C ARG A 112 17.42 22.94 33.75
N ASN A 113 17.63 24.05 33.10
CA ASN A 113 18.95 24.65 32.88
C ASN A 113 19.99 23.69 32.27
N ILE A 114 19.53 22.79 31.37
CA ILE A 114 20.36 21.85 30.61
C ILE A 114 20.68 22.44 29.23
N PRO A 115 21.82 22.13 28.59
CA PRO A 115 22.12 22.62 27.25
C PRO A 115 21.08 22.18 26.23
N ALA A 116 20.63 23.10 25.38
CA ALA A 116 19.69 22.81 24.27
C ALA A 116 20.37 22.15 23.06
N VAL A 117 21.38 21.33 23.25
CA VAL A 117 22.21 20.72 22.22
C VAL A 117 22.37 19.22 22.48
N LEU A 118 22.16 18.43 21.44
CA LEU A 118 22.46 16.99 21.49
C LEU A 118 23.96 16.74 21.29
N SER A 119 24.51 15.78 22.03
CA SER A 119 25.86 15.30 21.76
C SER A 119 25.92 14.57 20.42
N LEU A 120 27.07 14.57 19.76
CA LEU A 120 27.28 13.81 18.53
C LEU A 120 27.06 12.31 18.73
N GLU A 121 27.34 11.79 19.94
CA GLU A 121 27.08 10.40 20.31
C GLU A 121 25.59 10.09 20.39
N ALA A 122 24.78 11.00 20.90
CA ALA A 122 23.32 10.86 20.90
C ALA A 122 22.79 10.80 19.47
N ILE A 123 23.25 11.67 18.56
CA ILE A 123 22.86 11.65 17.15
C ILE A 123 23.26 10.35 16.48
N ARG A 124 24.47 9.85 16.70
CA ARG A 124 24.92 8.53 16.22
C ARG A 124 24.00 7.43 16.71
N ASN A 125 23.72 7.39 18.00
CA ASN A 125 22.89 6.33 18.59
C ASN A 125 21.46 6.38 18.05
N ILE A 126 20.89 7.56 17.83
CA ILE A 126 19.60 7.75 17.16
C ILE A 126 19.64 7.15 15.75
N HIS A 127 20.69 7.43 14.99
CA HIS A 127 20.82 6.89 13.62
C HIS A 127 20.98 5.37 13.62
N LEU A 128 21.73 4.79 14.56
CA LEU A 128 21.85 3.33 14.70
C LEU A 128 20.49 2.67 15.04
N VAL A 129 19.69 3.29 15.90
CA VAL A 129 18.31 2.85 16.17
C VAL A 129 17.47 2.93 14.88
N ALA A 130 17.59 4.02 14.12
CA ALA A 130 16.89 4.17 12.85
C ALA A 130 17.29 3.10 11.81
N LEU A 131 18.56 2.66 11.80
CA LEU A 131 19.01 1.52 10.97
C LEU A 131 18.32 0.21 11.39
N VAL A 132 18.19 -0.07 12.68
CA VAL A 132 17.46 -1.26 13.16
C VAL A 132 15.99 -1.21 12.72
N ILE A 133 15.35 -0.04 12.85
CA ILE A 133 13.97 0.18 12.38
C ILE A 133 13.89 -0.03 10.86
N GLY A 134 14.87 0.47 10.10
CA GLY A 134 14.96 0.28 8.65
C GLY A 134 15.10 -1.19 8.25
N VAL A 135 15.98 -1.94 8.92
CA VAL A 135 16.11 -3.40 8.71
C VAL A 135 14.78 -4.10 8.97
N TRP A 136 14.11 -3.76 10.08
CA TRP A 136 12.79 -4.31 10.38
C TRP A 136 11.79 -4.01 9.28
N GLY A 137 11.66 -2.75 8.85
CA GLY A 137 10.65 -2.33 7.87
C GLY A 137 10.87 -2.91 6.47
N VAL A 138 12.14 -3.00 6.03
CA VAL A 138 12.48 -3.49 4.68
C VAL A 138 12.41 -5.02 4.59
N TYR A 139 12.79 -5.74 5.63
CA TYR A 139 12.81 -7.21 5.60
C TYR A 139 11.58 -7.81 6.29
N PRO A 140 11.51 -7.98 7.62
CA PRO A 140 10.37 -8.65 8.23
C PRO A 140 9.06 -7.86 8.10
N GLY A 141 9.08 -6.53 8.19
CA GLY A 141 7.88 -5.70 8.11
C GLY A 141 7.18 -5.81 6.75
N ARG A 142 7.96 -5.86 5.66
CA ARG A 142 7.45 -6.01 4.30
C ARG A 142 7.06 -7.44 3.95
N LEU A 143 7.78 -8.45 4.45
CA LEU A 143 7.57 -9.85 4.08
C LEU A 143 6.50 -10.54 4.91
N ARG A 144 6.22 -10.04 6.11
CA ARG A 144 5.15 -10.56 6.98
C ARG A 144 3.80 -10.09 6.50
N PHE A 145 2.85 -11.00 6.50
CA PHE A 145 1.45 -10.71 6.29
C PHE A 145 0.60 -11.59 7.21
N SER A 146 -0.66 -11.27 7.33
CA SER A 146 -1.62 -12.09 8.07
C SER A 146 -2.89 -12.28 7.26
N VAL A 147 -3.56 -13.40 7.46
CA VAL A 147 -4.95 -13.57 7.05
C VAL A 147 -5.80 -13.04 8.19
N ARG A 148 -6.68 -12.08 7.89
CA ARG A 148 -7.56 -11.45 8.88
C ARG A 148 -9.01 -11.66 8.51
N GLU A 149 -9.71 -12.37 9.33
CA GLU A 149 -11.16 -12.46 9.25
C GLU A 149 -11.79 -11.28 9.98
N ARG A 150 -12.76 -10.62 9.31
CA ARG A 150 -13.43 -9.43 9.80
C ARG A 150 -14.91 -9.54 9.55
N GLU A 151 -15.69 -9.62 10.60
CA GLU A 151 -17.15 -9.57 10.48
C GLU A 151 -17.61 -8.15 10.18
N VAL A 152 -18.55 -8.04 9.24
CA VAL A 152 -19.14 -6.77 8.80
C VAL A 152 -20.65 -6.87 8.95
N ILE A 153 -21.20 -6.22 9.96
CA ILE A 153 -22.64 -6.17 10.19
C ILE A 153 -23.23 -5.14 9.21
N LEU A 154 -24.20 -5.56 8.41
CA LEU A 154 -24.76 -4.81 7.29
C LEU A 154 -26.29 -4.78 7.35
N LYS A 155 -26.84 -3.58 7.39
CA LYS A 155 -28.30 -3.37 7.31
C LYS A 155 -28.78 -3.63 5.88
N GLY A 156 -29.89 -4.38 5.78
CA GLY A 156 -30.49 -4.71 4.48
C GLY A 156 -29.79 -5.82 3.72
N LEU A 157 -28.79 -6.49 4.31
CA LEU A 157 -28.21 -7.70 3.72
C LEU A 157 -29.27 -8.82 3.70
N PRO A 158 -29.55 -9.45 2.54
CA PRO A 158 -30.48 -10.57 2.51
C PRO A 158 -29.98 -11.73 3.38
N LYS A 159 -30.88 -12.34 4.15
CA LYS A 159 -30.55 -13.40 5.14
C LYS A 159 -29.77 -14.58 4.54
N ALA A 160 -30.01 -14.90 3.28
CA ALA A 160 -29.27 -15.95 2.58
C ALA A 160 -27.77 -15.65 2.42
N PHE A 161 -27.35 -14.40 2.59
CA PHE A 161 -25.95 -13.95 2.56
C PHE A 161 -25.36 -13.76 3.96
N ASP A 162 -26.08 -14.10 5.04
CA ASP A 162 -25.46 -14.15 6.37
C ASP A 162 -24.35 -15.21 6.40
N GLY A 163 -23.18 -14.82 6.83
CA GLY A 163 -21.98 -15.66 6.79
C GLY A 163 -21.28 -15.74 5.42
N TYR A 164 -21.70 -14.95 4.40
CA TYR A 164 -21.05 -14.91 3.09
C TYR A 164 -19.62 -14.38 3.21
N ARG A 165 -18.66 -15.06 2.60
CA ARG A 165 -17.23 -14.80 2.75
C ARG A 165 -16.65 -14.17 1.48
N ILE A 166 -16.09 -12.97 1.60
CA ILE A 166 -15.38 -12.28 0.52
C ILE A 166 -13.90 -12.20 0.88
N ALA A 167 -13.03 -12.82 0.10
CA ALA A 167 -11.59 -12.59 0.20
C ALA A 167 -11.23 -11.34 -0.61
N GLN A 168 -10.67 -10.33 0.04
CA GLN A 168 -10.14 -9.14 -0.62
C GLN A 168 -8.62 -9.17 -0.63
N LEU A 169 -8.05 -9.03 -1.84
CA LEU A 169 -6.65 -8.72 -2.10
C LEU A 169 -6.60 -7.33 -2.76
N SER A 170 -5.57 -6.56 -2.48
CA SER A 170 -5.40 -5.22 -3.07
C SER A 170 -3.94 -4.81 -3.04
N ASP A 171 -3.56 -3.95 -3.97
CA ASP A 171 -2.24 -3.30 -3.96
C ASP A 171 -1.10 -4.33 -3.85
N ILE A 172 -1.11 -5.31 -4.74
CA ILE A 172 -0.16 -6.43 -4.75
C ILE A 172 1.22 -5.96 -5.19
N HIS A 173 1.27 -5.04 -6.16
CA HIS A 173 2.50 -4.40 -6.66
C HIS A 173 3.62 -5.38 -7.00
N ILE A 174 3.33 -6.43 -7.79
CA ILE A 174 4.39 -7.29 -8.33
C ILE A 174 5.32 -6.47 -9.21
N GLY A 175 6.61 -6.65 -9.02
CA GLY A 175 7.63 -5.89 -9.72
C GLY A 175 9.03 -6.28 -9.28
N GLY A 176 10.03 -5.49 -9.65
CA GLY A 176 11.44 -5.75 -9.34
C GLY A 176 11.72 -5.91 -7.85
N LEU A 177 11.05 -5.12 -7.00
CA LEU A 177 11.23 -5.17 -5.55
C LEU A 177 10.28 -6.16 -4.86
N THR A 178 9.10 -6.42 -5.41
CA THR A 178 8.14 -7.41 -4.90
C THR A 178 8.05 -8.58 -5.89
N PRO A 179 8.76 -9.69 -5.66
CA PRO A 179 8.83 -10.78 -6.62
C PRO A 179 7.52 -11.59 -6.66
N LYS A 180 7.26 -12.24 -7.80
CA LYS A 180 6.16 -13.19 -8.03
C LYS A 180 5.98 -14.21 -6.90
N SER A 181 7.07 -14.74 -6.35
CA SER A 181 7.03 -15.70 -5.25
C SER A 181 6.32 -15.16 -4.00
N GLN A 182 6.40 -13.85 -3.77
CA GLN A 182 5.68 -13.21 -2.67
C GLN A 182 4.18 -13.15 -2.97
N GLY A 183 3.80 -12.79 -4.20
CA GLY A 183 2.40 -12.78 -4.64
C GLY A 183 1.75 -14.16 -4.52
N LEU A 184 2.44 -15.22 -4.95
CA LEU A 184 1.97 -16.60 -4.82
C LEU A 184 1.72 -17.03 -3.37
N ARG A 185 2.49 -16.50 -2.41
CA ARG A 185 2.22 -16.77 -0.97
C ARG A 185 0.91 -16.15 -0.52
N TRP A 186 0.59 -14.93 -0.96
CA TRP A 186 -0.67 -14.25 -0.63
C TRP A 186 -1.86 -14.95 -1.28
N THR A 187 -1.73 -15.31 -2.56
CA THR A 187 -2.76 -16.07 -3.30
C THR A 187 -3.07 -17.41 -2.62
N ARG A 188 -2.03 -18.17 -2.25
CA ARG A 188 -2.21 -19.44 -1.53
C ARG A 188 -2.95 -19.23 -0.20
N ALA A 189 -2.58 -18.23 0.58
CA ALA A 189 -3.23 -17.94 1.85
C ALA A 189 -4.71 -17.52 1.66
N ALA A 190 -5.04 -16.80 0.60
CA ALA A 190 -6.43 -16.48 0.27
C ALA A 190 -7.25 -17.71 -0.11
N ILE A 191 -6.66 -18.65 -0.85
CA ILE A 191 -7.29 -19.93 -1.21
C ILE A 191 -7.53 -20.78 0.04
N GLU A 192 -6.51 -20.93 0.90
CA GLU A 192 -6.58 -21.71 2.13
C GLU A 192 -7.62 -21.16 3.14
N ALA A 193 -7.82 -19.84 3.13
CA ALA A 193 -8.84 -19.21 3.98
C ALA A 193 -10.27 -19.53 3.57
N GLY A 194 -10.51 -19.94 2.34
CA GLY A 194 -11.83 -20.32 1.81
C GLY A 194 -12.80 -19.15 1.76
N ALA A 195 -13.18 -18.72 0.57
CA ALA A 195 -14.14 -17.64 0.35
C ALA A 195 -15.18 -18.04 -0.70
N ASP A 196 -16.40 -17.49 -0.60
CA ASP A 196 -17.42 -17.65 -1.63
C ASP A 196 -17.06 -16.83 -2.88
N LEU A 197 -16.52 -15.62 -2.68
CA LEU A 197 -16.10 -14.68 -3.71
C LEU A 197 -14.68 -14.18 -3.41
N VAL A 198 -13.83 -14.09 -4.42
CA VAL A 198 -12.54 -13.39 -4.31
C VAL A 198 -12.60 -12.10 -5.11
N VAL A 199 -12.20 -11.00 -4.50
CA VAL A 199 -12.11 -9.69 -5.16
C VAL A 199 -10.68 -9.17 -5.09
N VAL A 200 -10.19 -8.64 -6.21
CA VAL A 200 -8.92 -7.92 -6.28
C VAL A 200 -9.21 -6.47 -6.62
N THR A 201 -8.93 -5.58 -5.67
CA THR A 201 -9.27 -4.16 -5.79
C THR A 201 -8.10 -3.32 -6.31
N GLY A 202 -7.49 -3.78 -7.42
CA GLY A 202 -6.53 -3.02 -8.22
C GLY A 202 -5.10 -2.98 -7.71
N ASP A 203 -4.28 -2.28 -8.48
CA ASP A 203 -2.85 -2.05 -8.24
C ASP A 203 -2.05 -3.34 -8.04
N SER A 204 -2.23 -4.28 -8.97
CA SER A 204 -1.47 -5.55 -8.92
C SER A 204 -0.07 -5.39 -9.49
N VAL A 205 0.19 -4.43 -10.35
CA VAL A 205 1.52 -4.08 -10.89
C VAL A 205 2.01 -2.77 -10.28
N THR A 206 3.33 -2.58 -10.19
CA THR A 206 3.89 -1.29 -9.73
C THR A 206 3.93 -0.27 -10.87
N ASN A 207 4.44 -0.66 -12.04
CA ASN A 207 4.53 0.21 -13.21
C ASN A 207 4.76 -0.59 -14.50
N GLY A 208 4.18 -0.11 -15.59
CA GLY A 208 4.41 -0.66 -16.93
C GLY A 208 3.85 -2.05 -17.16
N THR A 209 4.25 -2.65 -18.29
CA THR A 209 3.70 -3.92 -18.78
C THR A 209 4.58 -5.14 -18.53
N LEU A 210 5.81 -4.92 -18.00
CA LEU A 210 6.82 -5.96 -17.88
C LEU A 210 6.42 -7.13 -16.97
N PHE A 211 5.56 -6.87 -15.98
CA PHE A 211 5.15 -7.85 -14.99
C PHE A 211 3.71 -8.33 -15.16
N HIS A 212 3.02 -7.97 -16.24
CA HIS A 212 1.63 -8.39 -16.48
C HIS A 212 1.48 -9.91 -16.51
N GLN A 213 2.42 -10.60 -17.14
CA GLN A 213 2.44 -12.07 -17.16
C GLN A 213 2.63 -12.64 -15.75
N ASP A 214 3.55 -12.08 -14.96
CA ASP A 214 3.76 -12.50 -13.57
C ASP A 214 2.53 -12.28 -12.71
N ILE A 215 1.77 -11.18 -12.91
CA ILE A 215 0.51 -10.92 -12.25
C ILE A 215 -0.53 -11.98 -12.60
N ALA A 216 -0.73 -12.27 -13.89
CA ALA A 216 -1.65 -13.30 -14.33
C ALA A 216 -1.34 -14.64 -13.66
N GLU A 217 -0.06 -15.05 -13.66
CA GLU A 217 0.39 -16.29 -13.04
C GLU A 217 0.28 -16.29 -11.49
N VAL A 218 0.35 -15.12 -10.85
CA VAL A 218 0.09 -14.98 -9.40
C VAL A 218 -1.39 -15.15 -9.08
N LEU A 219 -2.27 -14.62 -9.91
CA LEU A 219 -3.71 -14.60 -9.64
C LEU A 219 -4.48 -15.79 -10.22
N GLU A 220 -3.98 -16.44 -11.27
CA GLU A 220 -4.58 -17.62 -11.90
C GLU A 220 -4.96 -18.73 -10.88
N PRO A 221 -4.13 -19.07 -9.86
CA PRO A 221 -4.51 -20.07 -8.87
C PRO A 221 -5.79 -19.75 -8.10
N LEU A 222 -6.16 -18.45 -7.95
CA LEU A 222 -7.45 -18.06 -7.36
C LEU A 222 -8.62 -18.55 -8.22
N ALA A 223 -8.55 -18.32 -9.53
CA ALA A 223 -9.59 -18.79 -10.46
C ALA A 223 -9.64 -20.31 -10.55
N ARG A 224 -8.46 -20.96 -10.57
CA ARG A 224 -8.36 -22.43 -10.56
C ARG A 224 -8.89 -23.08 -9.28
N SER A 225 -8.88 -22.38 -8.15
CA SER A 225 -9.48 -22.88 -6.89
C SER A 225 -11.01 -22.91 -6.91
N LYS A 226 -11.61 -22.30 -7.94
CA LYS A 226 -13.06 -22.26 -8.22
C LYS A 226 -13.88 -21.80 -6.99
N PRO A 227 -13.63 -20.61 -6.43
CA PRO A 227 -14.53 -20.07 -5.43
C PRO A 227 -15.94 -20.01 -6.02
N ARG A 228 -16.95 -20.21 -5.19
CA ARG A 228 -18.35 -20.40 -5.64
C ARG A 228 -18.81 -19.31 -6.62
N ASP A 229 -18.53 -18.05 -6.29
CA ASP A 229 -18.95 -16.90 -7.09
C ASP A 229 -17.80 -16.29 -7.90
N GLY A 230 -16.69 -17.05 -8.02
CA GLY A 230 -15.56 -16.74 -8.89
C GLY A 230 -14.61 -15.68 -8.33
N VAL A 231 -13.77 -15.18 -9.22
CA VAL A 231 -12.78 -14.13 -8.93
C VAL A 231 -13.11 -12.90 -9.77
N VAL A 232 -13.17 -11.74 -9.12
CA VAL A 232 -13.45 -10.45 -9.75
C VAL A 232 -12.30 -9.50 -9.51
N TYR A 233 -11.91 -8.79 -10.56
CA TYR A 233 -10.88 -7.77 -10.56
C TYR A 233 -11.48 -6.41 -10.93
N SER A 234 -11.21 -5.36 -10.13
CA SER A 234 -11.39 -3.97 -10.52
C SER A 234 -10.04 -3.29 -10.68
N MET A 235 -9.87 -2.50 -11.74
CA MET A 235 -8.59 -1.87 -12.06
C MET A 235 -8.23 -0.76 -11.08
N GLY A 236 -6.93 -0.65 -10.75
CA GLY A 236 -6.35 0.48 -10.05
C GLY A 236 -5.53 1.38 -10.96
N ASN A 237 -5.03 2.50 -10.45
CA ASN A 237 -4.31 3.47 -11.28
C ASN A 237 -2.96 2.95 -11.78
N HIS A 238 -2.25 2.14 -11.01
CA HIS A 238 -0.98 1.55 -11.43
C HIS A 238 -1.16 0.52 -12.55
N ASP A 239 -2.28 -0.17 -12.61
CA ASP A 239 -2.60 -1.15 -13.65
C ASP A 239 -2.72 -0.49 -15.04
N TYR A 240 -2.88 0.84 -15.09
CA TYR A 240 -2.96 1.63 -16.32
C TYR A 240 -1.66 2.33 -16.71
N PHE A 241 -0.62 2.27 -15.90
CA PHE A 241 0.63 2.90 -16.25
C PHE A 241 1.24 2.24 -17.49
N ASN A 242 1.35 3.02 -18.56
CA ASN A 242 1.61 2.70 -19.95
C ASN A 242 0.39 2.11 -20.68
N ASP A 243 -0.03 0.88 -20.42
CA ASP A 243 -1.17 0.24 -21.06
C ASP A 243 -1.79 -0.84 -20.17
N GLY A 244 -3.04 -0.65 -19.77
CA GLY A 244 -3.77 -1.63 -18.95
C GLY A 244 -4.48 -2.72 -19.76
N GLN A 245 -4.55 -2.63 -21.11
CA GLN A 245 -5.27 -3.60 -21.91
C GLN A 245 -4.62 -4.99 -21.88
N PRO A 246 -3.27 -5.13 -22.03
CA PRO A 246 -2.63 -6.44 -21.96
C PRO A 246 -2.84 -7.15 -20.63
N LEU A 247 -2.86 -6.41 -19.51
CA LEU A 247 -3.14 -7.00 -18.19
C LEU A 247 -4.56 -7.57 -18.15
N ARG A 248 -5.54 -6.82 -18.64
CA ARG A 248 -6.94 -7.26 -18.68
C ARG A 248 -7.12 -8.54 -19.49
N ASP A 249 -6.48 -8.61 -20.65
CA ASP A 249 -6.57 -9.77 -21.55
C ASP A 249 -5.99 -11.01 -20.83
N LEU A 250 -4.80 -10.90 -20.25
CA LEU A 250 -4.17 -11.97 -19.48
C LEU A 250 -4.99 -12.42 -18.28
N LEU A 251 -5.59 -11.49 -17.52
CA LEU A 251 -6.45 -11.82 -16.39
C LEU A 251 -7.72 -12.55 -16.84
N THR A 252 -8.31 -12.11 -17.96
CA THR A 252 -9.50 -12.75 -18.54
C THR A 252 -9.17 -14.17 -19.02
N GLU A 253 -8.04 -14.36 -19.69
CA GLU A 253 -7.54 -15.68 -20.09
C GLU A 253 -7.28 -16.59 -18.88
N ALA A 254 -6.82 -16.02 -17.76
CA ALA A 254 -6.64 -16.73 -16.49
C ALA A 254 -7.97 -17.08 -15.79
N GLY A 255 -9.12 -16.73 -16.33
CA GLY A 255 -10.45 -17.01 -15.77
C GLY A 255 -10.91 -16.02 -14.69
N ILE A 256 -10.35 -14.81 -14.68
CA ILE A 256 -10.68 -13.74 -13.74
C ILE A 256 -11.59 -12.73 -14.44
N ALA A 257 -12.75 -12.44 -13.84
CA ALA A 257 -13.69 -11.47 -14.38
C ALA A 257 -13.21 -10.03 -14.12
N VAL A 258 -12.69 -9.33 -15.13
CA VAL A 258 -12.30 -7.92 -15.01
C VAL A 258 -13.51 -7.04 -15.27
N LEU A 259 -14.07 -6.43 -14.21
CA LEU A 259 -15.22 -5.55 -14.31
C LEU A 259 -14.77 -4.08 -14.36
N ARG A 260 -15.38 -3.30 -15.28
CA ARG A 260 -15.08 -1.88 -15.48
C ARG A 260 -16.37 -1.12 -15.75
N ASN A 261 -16.75 -0.22 -14.83
CA ASN A 261 -17.99 0.55 -14.94
C ASN A 261 -19.21 -0.32 -15.21
N THR A 262 -19.28 -1.45 -14.55
CA THR A 262 -20.35 -2.45 -14.74
C THR A 262 -20.49 -3.28 -13.47
N GLY A 263 -21.44 -4.19 -13.46
CA GLY A 263 -21.62 -5.12 -12.37
C GLY A 263 -22.32 -6.38 -12.80
N ARG A 264 -22.51 -7.29 -11.85
CA ARG A 264 -23.25 -8.52 -12.02
C ARG A 264 -24.05 -8.89 -10.79
N THR A 265 -25.11 -9.61 -10.95
CA THR A 265 -25.88 -10.19 -9.86
C THR A 265 -25.20 -11.47 -9.34
N ILE A 266 -25.21 -11.63 -8.04
CA ILE A 266 -24.83 -12.88 -7.34
C ILE A 266 -26.07 -13.40 -6.65
N SER A 267 -26.43 -14.65 -6.93
CA SER A 267 -27.64 -15.29 -6.39
C SER A 267 -27.30 -16.33 -5.36
N ARG A 268 -28.08 -16.39 -4.26
CA ARG A 268 -27.98 -17.41 -3.22
C ARG A 268 -29.39 -17.84 -2.77
N GLY A 269 -29.82 -19.00 -3.23
CA GLY A 269 -31.23 -19.39 -3.13
C GLY A 269 -32.12 -18.42 -3.90
N ASN A 270 -33.11 -17.86 -3.24
CA ASN A 270 -34.04 -16.89 -3.84
C ASN A 270 -33.59 -15.42 -3.60
N ALA A 271 -32.44 -15.20 -3.00
CA ALA A 271 -31.91 -13.88 -2.71
C ALA A 271 -30.80 -13.49 -3.66
N GLU A 272 -30.69 -12.21 -3.95
CA GLU A 272 -29.71 -11.64 -4.85
C GLU A 272 -29.05 -10.42 -4.25
N ILE A 273 -27.76 -10.23 -4.56
CA ILE A 273 -27.01 -9.00 -4.34
C ILE A 273 -26.35 -8.56 -5.64
N TYR A 274 -26.05 -7.29 -5.76
CA TYR A 274 -25.36 -6.75 -6.93
C TYR A 274 -23.89 -6.45 -6.59
N LEU A 275 -22.97 -7.00 -7.38
CA LEU A 275 -21.55 -6.69 -7.31
C LEU A 275 -21.22 -5.71 -8.41
N ALA A 276 -20.99 -4.45 -8.05
CA ALA A 276 -20.59 -3.38 -8.94
C ALA A 276 -19.08 -3.14 -8.89
N ALA A 277 -18.45 -2.84 -10.01
CA ALA A 277 -17.05 -2.45 -10.05
C ALA A 277 -16.84 -1.26 -10.98
N ILE A 278 -16.23 -0.21 -10.44
CA ILE A 278 -15.90 1.00 -11.19
C ILE A 278 -14.46 0.94 -11.71
N ASP A 279 -14.21 1.64 -12.79
CA ASP A 279 -12.88 1.83 -13.35
C ASP A 279 -12.08 2.90 -12.58
N ASP A 280 -10.81 3.09 -12.91
CA ASP A 280 -9.94 4.00 -12.19
C ASP A 280 -10.27 5.48 -12.44
N VAL A 281 -10.25 6.26 -11.35
CA VAL A 281 -10.56 7.70 -11.37
C VAL A 281 -9.39 8.55 -11.84
N TYR A 282 -8.14 8.16 -11.56
CA TYR A 282 -6.95 8.94 -11.95
C TYR A 282 -6.69 8.93 -13.44
N THR A 283 -7.09 7.86 -14.13
CA THR A 283 -7.02 7.77 -15.58
C THR A 283 -8.23 8.39 -16.29
N GLY A 284 -9.18 8.94 -15.53
CA GLY A 284 -10.40 9.55 -16.06
C GLY A 284 -11.39 8.53 -16.68
N LYS A 285 -11.27 7.25 -16.34
CA LYS A 285 -12.09 6.15 -16.87
C LYS A 285 -13.30 5.82 -15.99
N ALA A 286 -13.34 6.31 -14.75
CA ALA A 286 -14.41 6.04 -13.81
C ALA A 286 -15.75 6.66 -14.27
N ASP A 287 -16.76 5.81 -14.40
CA ASP A 287 -18.15 6.20 -14.73
C ASP A 287 -19.11 5.56 -13.73
N LEU A 288 -19.58 6.37 -12.78
CA LEU A 288 -20.51 5.91 -11.75
C LEU A 288 -21.88 5.55 -12.33
N ASP A 289 -22.36 6.27 -13.35
CA ASP A 289 -23.69 6.02 -13.89
C ASP A 289 -23.72 4.70 -14.65
N ALA A 290 -22.74 4.45 -15.48
CA ALA A 290 -22.57 3.16 -16.16
C ALA A 290 -22.38 2.02 -15.14
N THR A 291 -21.63 2.23 -14.07
CA THR A 291 -21.37 1.20 -13.02
C THR A 291 -22.66 0.68 -12.39
N PHE A 292 -23.64 1.54 -12.18
CA PHE A 292 -24.90 1.18 -11.51
C PHE A 292 -26.08 1.02 -12.47
N ALA A 293 -25.93 1.31 -13.77
CA ALA A 293 -27.00 1.24 -14.76
C ALA A 293 -27.65 -0.15 -14.88
N GLY A 294 -26.84 -1.21 -14.76
CA GLY A 294 -27.29 -2.61 -14.85
C GLY A 294 -27.79 -3.21 -13.53
N ARG A 295 -27.90 -2.41 -12.44
CA ARG A 295 -28.35 -2.93 -11.15
C ARG A 295 -29.84 -3.20 -11.14
N PRO A 296 -30.27 -4.46 -10.87
CA PRO A 296 -31.69 -4.78 -10.77
C PRO A 296 -32.34 -4.13 -9.55
N SER A 297 -33.67 -3.96 -9.63
CA SER A 297 -34.51 -3.58 -8.50
C SER A 297 -35.21 -4.82 -7.97
N GLY A 298 -35.18 -5.01 -6.66
CA GLY A 298 -36.01 -5.98 -5.94
C GLY A 298 -37.37 -5.37 -5.56
N SER A 299 -38.12 -6.06 -4.67
CA SER A 299 -39.42 -5.60 -4.17
C SER A 299 -39.33 -4.27 -3.42
N ASP A 300 -38.24 -4.06 -2.70
CA ASP A 300 -38.05 -2.93 -1.76
C ASP A 300 -37.06 -1.87 -2.26
N GLY A 301 -36.77 -1.87 -3.54
CA GLY A 301 -35.85 -0.94 -4.17
C GLY A 301 -34.63 -1.63 -4.80
N PRO A 302 -33.52 -0.90 -5.06
CA PRO A 302 -32.34 -1.46 -5.67
C PRO A 302 -31.74 -2.58 -4.83
N LEU A 303 -31.22 -3.65 -5.47
CA LEU A 303 -30.56 -4.75 -4.77
C LEU A 303 -29.44 -4.28 -3.85
N PHE A 304 -29.26 -5.00 -2.74
CA PHE A 304 -28.09 -4.82 -1.86
C PHE A 304 -26.81 -4.85 -2.69
N THR A 305 -25.96 -3.84 -2.57
CA THR A 305 -24.83 -3.64 -3.47
C THR A 305 -23.50 -3.68 -2.75
N VAL A 306 -22.61 -4.58 -3.21
CA VAL A 306 -21.19 -4.55 -2.93
C VAL A 306 -20.50 -3.80 -4.08
N PHE A 307 -19.78 -2.74 -3.76
CA PHE A 307 -19.14 -1.84 -4.73
C PHE A 307 -17.62 -1.93 -4.62
N LEU A 308 -16.95 -2.33 -5.70
CA LEU A 308 -15.51 -2.36 -5.82
C LEU A 308 -15.03 -1.05 -6.42
N ALA A 309 -14.23 -0.30 -5.66
CA ALA A 309 -13.66 0.98 -6.08
C ALA A 309 -12.23 1.08 -5.54
N HIS A 310 -11.24 1.02 -6.42
CA HIS A 310 -9.84 1.05 -5.98
C HIS A 310 -9.55 2.28 -5.09
N ASP A 311 -9.87 3.50 -5.55
CA ASP A 311 -9.72 4.72 -4.75
C ASP A 311 -10.91 4.92 -3.80
N PRO A 312 -10.68 5.02 -2.47
CA PRO A 312 -11.73 5.26 -1.48
C PRO A 312 -12.46 6.61 -1.64
N LYS A 313 -11.94 7.55 -2.43
CA LYS A 313 -12.65 8.80 -2.77
C LYS A 313 -13.96 8.55 -3.50
N LEU A 314 -14.08 7.44 -4.22
CA LEU A 314 -15.29 7.06 -4.95
C LEU A 314 -16.43 6.59 -4.03
N TRP A 315 -16.15 6.35 -2.75
CA TRP A 315 -17.18 5.96 -1.78
C TRP A 315 -18.33 6.96 -1.68
N ASP A 316 -18.05 8.27 -1.70
CA ASP A 316 -19.11 9.29 -1.67
C ASP A 316 -20.05 9.18 -2.88
N GLY A 317 -19.51 8.88 -4.07
CA GLY A 317 -20.29 8.60 -5.26
C GLY A 317 -21.11 7.31 -5.16
N GLY A 318 -20.54 6.26 -4.57
CA GLY A 318 -21.22 4.99 -4.29
C GLY A 318 -22.36 5.15 -3.29
N ARG A 319 -22.15 5.90 -2.18
CA ARG A 319 -23.19 6.18 -1.18
C ARG A 319 -24.41 6.90 -1.75
N LYS A 320 -24.18 7.88 -2.63
CA LYS A 320 -25.26 8.59 -3.35
C LYS A 320 -26.05 7.66 -4.28
N ARG A 321 -25.49 6.49 -4.63
CA ARG A 321 -26.16 5.45 -5.42
C ARG A 321 -26.58 4.24 -4.58
N ASN A 322 -26.61 4.40 -3.24
CA ASN A 322 -27.00 3.37 -2.27
C ASN A 322 -26.15 2.09 -2.36
N ALA A 323 -24.83 2.21 -2.53
CA ALA A 323 -23.90 1.09 -2.36
C ALA A 323 -23.72 0.77 -0.87
N ASN A 324 -24.14 -0.41 -0.46
CA ASN A 324 -24.21 -0.79 0.96
C ASN A 324 -22.82 -1.13 1.55
N LEU A 325 -21.98 -1.80 0.77
CA LEU A 325 -20.60 -2.13 1.13
C LEU A 325 -19.66 -1.72 0.02
N THR A 326 -18.70 -0.85 0.31
CA THR A 326 -17.63 -0.47 -0.64
C THR A 326 -16.31 -1.07 -0.20
N LEU A 327 -15.57 -1.68 -1.13
CA LEU A 327 -14.26 -2.27 -0.92
C LEU A 327 -13.23 -1.51 -1.74
N SER A 328 -12.22 -0.95 -1.05
CA SER A 328 -11.18 -0.11 -1.64
C SER A 328 -9.78 -0.54 -1.21
N GLY A 329 -8.75 -0.06 -1.92
CA GLY A 329 -7.33 -0.17 -1.63
C GLY A 329 -6.63 1.18 -1.71
N HIS A 330 -5.63 1.30 -2.60
CA HIS A 330 -4.93 2.51 -3.04
C HIS A 330 -4.03 3.18 -2.00
N THR A 331 -4.47 3.32 -0.77
CA THR A 331 -3.80 4.15 0.25
C THR A 331 -2.70 3.41 1.01
N HIS A 332 -2.64 2.08 0.90
CA HIS A 332 -1.76 1.19 1.70
C HIS A 332 -1.85 1.41 3.22
N GLY A 333 -2.87 2.12 3.72
CA GLY A 333 -2.91 2.60 5.11
C GLY A 333 -1.72 3.52 5.46
N GLY A 334 -1.04 4.08 4.42
CA GLY A 334 0.17 4.86 4.52
C GLY A 334 1.46 4.04 4.53
N GLN A 335 1.39 2.70 4.53
CA GLN A 335 2.55 1.77 4.49
C GLN A 335 3.53 1.96 5.66
N ILE A 336 3.79 3.21 6.06
CA ILE A 336 4.61 3.62 7.20
C ILE A 336 3.74 4.45 8.14
N ALA A 337 3.55 3.93 9.36
CA ALA A 337 2.76 4.56 10.39
C ALA A 337 3.38 4.34 11.76
N PHE A 338 3.03 5.15 12.72
CA PHE A 338 3.39 4.90 14.10
C PHE A 338 2.66 3.62 14.58
N PRO A 339 3.38 2.62 15.11
CA PRO A 339 2.78 1.38 15.58
C PRO A 339 1.59 1.64 16.52
N PHE A 340 0.51 0.89 16.37
CA PHE A 340 -0.77 1.00 17.08
C PHE A 340 -1.62 2.25 16.75
N PHE A 341 -1.06 3.26 16.11
CA PHE A 341 -1.74 4.52 15.77
C PHE A 341 -1.82 4.75 14.25
N ALA A 342 -1.84 3.69 13.43
CA ALA A 342 -1.83 3.79 11.97
C ALA A 342 -3.00 4.62 11.40
N ARG A 343 -4.16 4.60 12.05
CA ARG A 343 -5.34 5.39 11.64
C ARG A 343 -5.22 6.90 11.88
N THR A 344 -4.29 7.33 12.71
CA THR A 344 -4.12 8.74 13.10
C THR A 344 -2.75 9.28 12.79
N LEU A 345 -1.72 8.45 12.90
CA LEU A 345 -0.31 8.83 12.75
C LEU A 345 0.34 8.06 11.60
N SER A 346 -0.14 8.30 10.38
CA SER A 346 0.46 7.83 9.14
C SER A 346 0.48 8.94 8.09
N LEU A 347 1.37 8.82 7.10
CA LEU A 347 1.40 9.76 5.97
C LEU A 347 0.08 9.77 5.20
N SER A 348 -0.57 8.62 5.10
CA SER A 348 -1.87 8.47 4.44
C SER A 348 -3.00 9.17 5.22
N ALA A 349 -2.94 9.24 6.55
CA ALA A 349 -3.91 9.96 7.36
C ALA A 349 -3.93 11.48 7.09
N ILE A 350 -2.79 12.03 6.66
CA ILE A 350 -2.66 13.43 6.28
C ILE A 350 -3.25 13.67 4.87
N ALA A 351 -3.07 12.71 3.96
CA ALA A 351 -3.40 12.87 2.55
C ALA A 351 -4.83 12.44 2.19
N HIS A 352 -5.40 11.49 2.94
CA HIS A 352 -6.67 10.84 2.61
C HIS A 352 -7.63 10.83 3.79
N ARG A 353 -8.88 11.26 3.56
CA ARG A 353 -9.96 11.21 4.56
C ARG A 353 -10.26 9.77 5.00
N HIS A 354 -10.24 8.83 4.05
CA HIS A 354 -10.47 7.40 4.29
C HIS A 354 -9.25 6.63 3.80
N HIS A 355 -8.47 6.05 4.71
CA HIS A 355 -7.18 5.47 4.34
C HIS A 355 -6.88 4.08 4.94
N LEU A 356 -7.64 3.63 5.94
CA LEU A 356 -7.40 2.32 6.57
C LEU A 356 -8.61 1.82 7.37
N GLY A 357 -9.04 0.59 7.09
CA GLY A 357 -10.07 -0.10 7.86
C GLY A 357 -11.49 0.39 7.56
N PHE A 358 -12.40 0.24 8.52
CA PHE A 358 -13.82 0.50 8.33
C PHE A 358 -14.21 1.95 8.59
N TYR A 359 -15.13 2.44 7.74
CA TYR A 359 -15.88 3.70 7.89
C TYR A 359 -17.38 3.44 7.66
N ARG A 360 -18.23 4.21 8.33
CA ARG A 360 -19.67 4.12 8.21
C ARG A 360 -20.25 5.51 8.00
N ASP A 361 -21.24 5.62 7.12
CA ASP A 361 -21.95 6.88 6.85
C ASP A 361 -23.32 6.58 6.23
N ARG A 362 -24.18 7.59 6.12
CA ARG A 362 -25.52 7.44 5.56
C ARG A 362 -25.49 7.28 4.04
N LEU A 363 -26.36 6.42 3.54
CA LEU A 363 -26.73 6.31 2.14
C LEU A 363 -27.75 7.39 1.74
N GLU A 364 -27.95 7.60 0.45
CA GLU A 364 -28.92 8.55 -0.07
C GLU A 364 -30.37 8.20 0.35
N ASN A 365 -30.70 6.91 0.43
CA ASN A 365 -32.00 6.42 0.89
C ASN A 365 -32.16 6.41 2.43
N GLY A 366 -31.23 6.99 3.17
CA GLY A 366 -31.23 7.05 4.64
C GLY A 366 -30.70 5.79 5.34
N GLY A 367 -30.38 4.74 4.60
CA GLY A 367 -29.73 3.54 5.11
C GLY A 367 -28.27 3.77 5.56
N GLU A 368 -27.57 2.71 5.95
CA GLU A 368 -26.16 2.75 6.32
C GLU A 368 -25.28 2.16 5.21
N GLY A 369 -24.26 2.90 4.78
CA GLY A 369 -23.19 2.45 3.91
C GLY A 369 -21.89 2.19 4.69
N VAL A 370 -21.19 1.13 4.33
CA VAL A 370 -19.91 0.74 4.93
C VAL A 370 -18.83 0.82 3.87
N LEU A 371 -17.70 1.43 4.21
CA LEU A 371 -16.46 1.35 3.43
C LEU A 371 -15.44 0.54 4.19
N TYR A 372 -14.75 -0.36 3.51
CA TYR A 372 -13.52 -0.97 3.99
C TYR A 372 -12.36 -0.59 3.08
N VAL A 373 -11.32 0.02 3.65
CA VAL A 373 -10.08 0.36 2.96
C VAL A 373 -8.99 -0.61 3.37
N HIS A 374 -8.53 -1.40 2.40
CA HIS A 374 -7.55 -2.45 2.58
C HIS A 374 -6.14 -1.87 2.81
N PRO A 375 -5.31 -2.44 3.70
CA PRO A 375 -3.95 -1.95 3.96
C PRO A 375 -2.93 -2.25 2.85
N GLY A 376 -3.34 -2.94 1.78
CA GLY A 376 -2.47 -3.39 0.70
C GLY A 376 -1.57 -4.57 1.07
N LEU A 377 -1.15 -5.34 0.07
CA LEU A 377 -0.27 -6.52 0.22
C LEU A 377 1.18 -6.19 -0.12
N GLY A 378 1.42 -5.51 -1.23
CA GLY A 378 2.74 -5.08 -1.67
C GLY A 378 3.21 -3.77 -1.07
N THR A 379 4.13 -3.13 -1.73
CA THR A 379 4.63 -1.80 -1.40
C THR A 379 4.68 -0.94 -2.65
N THR A 380 4.28 0.33 -2.53
CA THR A 380 4.50 1.35 -3.54
C THR A 380 5.59 2.32 -3.07
N GLY A 381 6.42 2.83 -4.00
CA GLY A 381 7.59 3.61 -3.60
C GLY A 381 8.65 2.76 -2.90
N PRO A 382 9.33 3.28 -1.87
CA PRO A 382 10.35 2.53 -1.14
C PRO A 382 9.80 1.25 -0.50
N PRO A 383 10.54 0.11 -0.56
CA PRO A 383 10.07 -1.19 -0.10
C PRO A 383 10.13 -1.33 1.43
N VAL A 384 9.35 -0.52 2.14
CA VAL A 384 9.34 -0.43 3.60
C VAL A 384 7.93 -0.52 4.13
N ARG A 385 7.66 -1.38 5.13
CA ARG A 385 6.39 -1.41 5.87
C ARG A 385 6.64 -1.37 7.38
N ILE A 386 6.03 -0.40 8.05
CA ILE A 386 6.12 -0.23 9.51
C ILE A 386 4.75 0.22 10.03
N GLY A 387 4.24 -0.44 11.07
CA GLY A 387 2.98 -0.09 11.73
C GLY A 387 1.71 -0.42 10.95
N VAL A 388 1.83 -0.77 9.66
CA VAL A 388 0.73 -1.22 8.78
C VAL A 388 1.12 -2.55 8.15
N PRO A 389 0.86 -3.70 8.80
CA PRO A 389 1.18 -5.00 8.24
C PRO A 389 0.37 -5.30 6.97
N ALA A 390 0.95 -6.03 6.04
CA ALA A 390 0.24 -6.57 4.89
C ALA A 390 -0.84 -7.57 5.34
N GLU A 391 -1.96 -7.61 4.64
CA GLU A 391 -3.12 -8.39 5.04
C GLU A 391 -3.80 -9.03 3.83
N VAL A 392 -4.19 -10.31 3.93
CA VAL A 392 -5.25 -10.92 3.13
C VAL A 392 -6.51 -10.83 3.98
N THR A 393 -7.51 -10.09 3.52
CA THR A 393 -8.71 -9.84 4.32
C THR A 393 -9.84 -10.78 3.91
N ILE A 394 -10.44 -11.46 4.86
CA ILE A 394 -11.68 -12.23 4.67
C ILE A 394 -12.79 -11.45 5.36
N LEU A 395 -13.67 -10.86 4.56
CA LEU A 395 -14.86 -10.17 5.05
C LEU A 395 -15.99 -11.19 5.19
N VAL A 396 -16.50 -11.36 6.40
CA VAL A 396 -17.66 -12.20 6.68
C VAL A 396 -18.87 -11.30 6.85
N LEU A 397 -19.78 -11.35 5.90
CA LEU A 397 -20.97 -10.51 5.92
C LEU A 397 -21.96 -11.03 6.96
N ARG A 398 -22.50 -10.13 7.78
CA ARG A 398 -23.50 -10.45 8.80
C ARG A 398 -24.74 -9.57 8.64
N CYS A 399 -25.91 -10.16 8.77
CA CYS A 399 -27.13 -9.39 8.87
C CYS A 399 -27.13 -8.55 10.17
N ALA A 400 -27.59 -7.30 10.08
CA ALA A 400 -28.00 -6.60 11.27
C ALA A 400 -29.36 -7.19 11.74
N ASP A 401 -29.50 -7.40 13.06
CA ASP A 401 -30.74 -7.84 13.69
C ASP A 401 -31.88 -6.85 13.44
#